data_b76afc8b50706638fa9f118e53119089
#
_entry.id   b76afc8b50706638fa9f118e53119089
#
_cell.length_a   1.000
_cell.length_b   1.000
_cell.length_c   1.000
_cell.angle_alpha   90.00
_cell.angle_beta   90.00
_cell.angle_gamma   90.00
#
_symmetry.space_group_name_H-M   'P 1'
#
loop_
_entity.id
_entity.type
_entity.pdbx_description
1 polymer ?
#
loop_
_entity_poly.entity_id
_entity_poly.type
_entity_poly.pdbx_seq_one_letter_code
_entity_poly.pdbx_strand_id
1 'polypeptide(L)'
;MPLVHPGLCAVSSAAVRRYFVVNELKTRTEAQRHCRENYKDLATIRDPDDLETLKTLKATFHSRAWIGLHFYSDNWKWSLSNTSLYKPGEMEFRRWKSGQPNHYIYGKRCVYMHSNGEWYDYTCEVALWSACFDVRGPNTYVHTPTEMKWTEAQNYCREHHTDLASVRNMEENQMVQNLNPSHEFVWIGLFSDPWYWSDGSESLFSNWNPLEPRIPGGSSETCVAADFSADGQWEILDCNVKSAFICYDDFVPVSKRVVKVRLEKSSSSLDLNDPVVMDDLLKQLKLRMKDQGLNGDIKLSWKKQSDGKVFHKEEKKTKKKRRDDE
;
A
#
# COMPACT_ATOMS: atom_id res chain seq x y z
N MET A 1 7.10 -45.18 -7.77
CA MET A 1 6.37 -44.52 -8.87
C MET A 1 6.50 -43.02 -8.68
N PRO A 2 7.11 -42.27 -9.60
CA PRO A 2 7.28 -40.82 -9.39
C PRO A 2 5.97 -40.09 -9.66
N LEU A 3 5.50 -39.33 -8.68
CA LEU A 3 4.40 -38.38 -8.81
C LEU A 3 4.86 -37.22 -9.68
N VAL A 4 4.31 -37.13 -10.88
CA VAL A 4 4.44 -35.92 -11.72
C VAL A 4 3.53 -34.88 -11.13
N HIS A 5 4.10 -33.81 -10.57
CA HIS A 5 3.37 -32.62 -10.18
C HIS A 5 2.99 -31.84 -11.44
N PRO A 6 1.70 -31.65 -11.75
CA PRO A 6 1.31 -30.67 -12.75
C PRO A 6 1.59 -29.29 -12.17
N GLY A 7 2.54 -28.57 -12.77
CA GLY A 7 2.82 -27.19 -12.42
C GLY A 7 1.61 -26.31 -12.71
N LEU A 8 0.79 -26.04 -11.70
CA LEU A 8 -0.19 -24.95 -11.71
C LEU A 8 0.58 -23.64 -11.54
N CYS A 9 0.85 -22.92 -12.62
CA CYS A 9 1.25 -21.54 -12.55
C CYS A 9 0.06 -20.72 -12.02
N ALA A 10 0.08 -20.42 -10.73
CA ALA A 10 -0.79 -19.41 -10.15
C ALA A 10 -0.31 -18.04 -10.67
N VAL A 11 -1.03 -17.46 -11.60
CA VAL A 11 -0.86 -16.05 -11.93
C VAL A 11 -1.76 -15.29 -10.95
N SER A 12 -1.16 -14.73 -9.90
CA SER A 12 -1.77 -13.66 -9.14
C SER A 12 -2.01 -12.52 -10.14
N SER A 13 -3.25 -12.21 -10.47
CA SER A 13 -3.60 -11.01 -11.20
C SER A 13 -3.52 -9.84 -10.22
N ALA A 14 -2.34 -9.20 -10.15
CA ALA A 14 -2.23 -7.92 -9.47
C ALA A 14 -3.22 -6.95 -10.13
N ALA A 15 -3.95 -6.19 -9.32
CA ALA A 15 -4.80 -5.13 -9.83
C ALA A 15 -3.95 -4.12 -10.61
N VAL A 16 -4.32 -3.85 -11.84
CA VAL A 16 -3.67 -2.86 -12.71
C VAL A 16 -4.43 -1.55 -12.56
N ARG A 17 -3.72 -0.49 -12.20
CA ARG A 17 -4.29 0.84 -12.10
C ARG A 17 -4.47 1.44 -13.49
N ARG A 18 -5.63 2.04 -13.73
CA ARG A 18 -5.94 2.79 -14.93
C ARG A 18 -6.22 4.24 -14.56
N TYR A 19 -5.73 5.15 -15.39
CA TYR A 19 -5.91 6.58 -15.22
C TYR A 19 -6.84 7.12 -16.31
N PHE A 20 -7.66 8.10 -15.93
CA PHE A 20 -8.66 8.73 -16.78
C PHE A 20 -8.52 10.24 -16.68
N VAL A 21 -8.19 10.89 -17.79
CA VAL A 21 -8.08 12.35 -17.86
C VAL A 21 -9.46 12.94 -18.10
N VAL A 22 -9.81 13.91 -17.28
CA VAL A 22 -11.05 14.69 -17.41
C VAL A 22 -10.67 16.14 -17.69
N ASN A 23 -11.03 16.62 -18.88
CA ASN A 23 -10.69 17.97 -19.36
C ASN A 23 -11.65 19.08 -18.87
N GLU A 24 -12.65 18.72 -18.08
CA GLU A 24 -13.50 19.70 -17.42
C GLU A 24 -12.71 20.48 -16.38
N LEU A 25 -12.82 21.80 -16.38
CA LEU A 25 -12.15 22.64 -15.40
C LEU A 25 -12.96 22.70 -14.09
N LYS A 26 -12.47 22.04 -13.05
CA LYS A 26 -13.08 21.97 -11.71
C LYS A 26 -12.10 22.39 -10.64
N THR A 27 -12.63 22.90 -9.51
CA THR A 27 -11.86 23.04 -8.28
C THR A 27 -11.43 21.66 -7.79
N ARG A 28 -10.40 21.61 -6.94
CA ARG A 28 -9.89 20.33 -6.42
C ARG A 28 -10.99 19.48 -5.74
N THR A 29 -11.88 20.13 -4.96
CA THR A 29 -12.99 19.44 -4.27
C THR A 29 -14.04 18.91 -5.25
N GLU A 30 -14.39 19.70 -6.27
CA GLU A 30 -15.33 19.27 -7.32
C GLU A 30 -14.74 18.12 -8.16
N ALA A 31 -13.45 18.17 -8.46
CA ALA A 31 -12.72 17.13 -9.17
C ALA A 31 -12.71 15.82 -8.39
N GLN A 32 -12.40 15.86 -7.10
CA GLN A 32 -12.43 14.68 -6.24
C GLN A 32 -13.81 14.06 -6.15
N ARG A 33 -14.86 14.87 -5.97
CA ARG A 33 -16.23 14.39 -5.97
C ARG A 33 -16.57 13.69 -7.29
N HIS A 34 -16.24 14.29 -8.43
CA HIS A 34 -16.45 13.67 -9.75
C HIS A 34 -15.73 12.31 -9.87
N CYS A 35 -14.46 12.24 -9.44
CA CYS A 35 -13.72 10.99 -9.48
C CYS A 35 -14.36 9.91 -8.59
N ARG A 36 -14.81 10.26 -7.38
CA ARG A 36 -15.47 9.30 -6.47
C ARG A 36 -16.84 8.83 -6.92
N GLU A 37 -17.56 9.66 -7.69
CA GLU A 37 -18.85 9.29 -8.27
C GLU A 37 -18.73 8.35 -9.48
N ASN A 38 -17.65 8.44 -10.26
CA ASN A 38 -17.51 7.74 -11.54
C ASN A 38 -16.33 6.74 -11.58
N TYR A 39 -15.38 6.85 -10.67
CA TYR A 39 -14.15 6.07 -10.56
C TYR A 39 -13.86 5.81 -9.09
N LYS A 40 -12.64 5.43 -8.75
CA LYS A 40 -12.27 5.19 -7.35
C LYS A 40 -11.94 6.49 -6.60
N ASP A 41 -11.02 7.30 -7.13
CA ASP A 41 -10.65 8.62 -6.57
C ASP A 41 -9.80 9.41 -7.58
N LEU A 42 -9.31 10.60 -7.18
CA LEU A 42 -8.25 11.32 -7.88
C LEU A 42 -6.97 10.49 -7.96
N ALA A 43 -6.17 10.72 -8.99
CA ALA A 43 -4.97 9.93 -9.27
C ALA A 43 -4.00 9.87 -8.09
N THR A 44 -3.69 8.66 -7.64
CA THR A 44 -2.60 8.32 -6.73
C THR A 44 -1.42 7.82 -7.55
N ILE A 45 -0.24 8.41 -7.40
CA ILE A 45 1.00 8.09 -8.12
C ILE A 45 1.97 7.46 -7.13
N ARG A 46 2.10 6.12 -7.16
CA ARG A 46 2.81 5.34 -6.15
C ARG A 46 4.31 5.22 -6.41
N ASP A 47 4.67 5.26 -7.67
CA ASP A 47 5.99 4.92 -8.18
C ASP A 47 6.26 5.57 -9.54
N PRO A 48 7.50 5.48 -10.07
CA PRO A 48 7.83 5.99 -11.40
C PRO A 48 7.02 5.36 -12.54
N ASP A 49 6.58 4.11 -12.43
CA ASP A 49 5.83 3.42 -13.49
C ASP A 49 4.42 3.99 -13.62
N ASP A 50 3.78 4.33 -12.48
CA ASP A 50 2.52 5.09 -12.46
C ASP A 50 2.69 6.45 -13.16
N LEU A 51 3.79 7.17 -12.87
CA LEU A 51 4.09 8.47 -13.49
C LEU A 51 4.31 8.35 -15.00
N GLU A 52 5.09 7.37 -15.46
CA GLU A 52 5.31 7.13 -16.89
C GLU A 52 3.99 6.78 -17.60
N THR A 53 3.13 5.99 -16.96
CA THR A 53 1.78 5.70 -17.49
C THR A 53 0.98 6.98 -17.68
N LEU A 54 0.99 7.89 -16.70
CA LEU A 54 0.33 9.19 -16.79
C LEU A 54 0.90 10.08 -17.88
N LYS A 55 2.22 10.08 -18.08
CA LYS A 55 2.88 10.83 -19.15
C LYS A 55 2.43 10.40 -20.55
N THR A 56 2.06 9.13 -20.74
CA THR A 56 1.50 8.66 -22.03
C THR A 56 0.17 9.31 -22.37
N LEU A 57 -0.57 9.80 -21.36
CA LEU A 57 -1.86 10.47 -21.54
C LEU A 57 -1.72 11.97 -21.86
N LYS A 58 -0.50 12.53 -21.86
CA LYS A 58 -0.20 13.95 -22.10
C LYS A 58 -0.87 14.51 -23.36
N ALA A 59 -0.99 13.73 -24.41
CA ALA A 59 -1.62 14.16 -25.66
C ALA A 59 -3.11 14.47 -25.54
N THR A 60 -3.76 14.07 -24.44
CA THR A 60 -5.21 14.20 -24.23
C THR A 60 -5.60 15.44 -23.43
N PHE A 61 -4.65 16.17 -22.83
CA PHE A 61 -4.93 17.36 -22.01
C PHE A 61 -3.82 18.42 -22.03
N HIS A 62 -4.17 19.62 -21.58
CA HIS A 62 -3.26 20.75 -21.45
C HIS A 62 -2.48 20.67 -20.12
N SER A 63 -1.39 21.35 -20.01
CA SER A 63 -0.28 21.23 -19.08
C SER A 63 -0.56 20.75 -17.65
N ARG A 64 -1.61 21.22 -16.97
CA ARG A 64 -1.84 20.96 -15.52
C ARG A 64 -3.09 20.14 -15.26
N ALA A 65 -3.01 19.24 -14.28
CA ALA A 65 -4.17 18.47 -13.83
C ALA A 65 -4.10 18.19 -12.32
N TRP A 66 -5.24 18.29 -11.61
CA TRP A 66 -5.34 17.86 -10.22
C TRP A 66 -5.00 16.39 -10.08
N ILE A 67 -4.20 16.08 -9.07
CA ILE A 67 -3.93 14.73 -8.59
C ILE A 67 -4.41 14.57 -7.15
N GLY A 68 -4.40 13.35 -6.64
CA GLY A 68 -4.92 13.05 -5.31
C GLY A 68 -4.05 13.51 -4.14
N LEU A 69 -2.82 13.99 -4.39
CA LEU A 69 -1.92 14.41 -3.33
C LEU A 69 -2.40 15.70 -2.67
N HIS A 70 -2.33 15.75 -1.34
CA HIS A 70 -2.66 16.94 -0.58
C HIS A 70 -1.86 16.98 0.73
N PHE A 71 -1.78 18.17 1.31
CA PHE A 71 -1.09 18.45 2.55
C PHE A 71 -2.11 18.65 3.68
N TYR A 72 -1.82 18.06 4.83
CA TYR A 72 -2.57 18.31 6.04
C TYR A 72 -1.60 18.43 7.23
N SER A 73 -1.58 19.56 7.90
CA SER A 73 -0.54 19.90 8.88
C SER A 73 -0.56 19.04 10.16
N ASP A 74 -1.71 18.50 10.55
CA ASP A 74 -1.91 17.84 11.84
C ASP A 74 -2.00 16.31 11.82
N ASN A 75 -1.40 15.68 10.83
CA ASN A 75 -1.40 14.22 10.70
C ASN A 75 -0.29 13.56 11.52
N TRP A 76 -0.36 13.64 12.85
CA TRP A 76 0.61 13.01 13.75
C TRP A 76 0.28 11.55 13.99
N LYS A 77 1.22 10.67 13.68
CA LYS A 77 1.11 9.21 13.79
C LYS A 77 2.25 8.64 14.63
N TRP A 78 1.97 7.56 15.35
CA TRP A 78 3.01 6.75 15.95
C TRP A 78 3.60 5.76 14.93
N SER A 79 4.92 5.54 14.99
CA SER A 79 5.63 4.52 14.22
C SER A 79 5.06 3.13 14.49
N LEU A 80 4.77 2.83 15.75
CA LEU A 80 4.12 1.59 16.16
C LEU A 80 2.67 1.59 15.73
N SER A 81 2.36 0.88 14.65
CA SER A 81 1.02 0.82 14.04
C SER A 81 0.08 -0.21 14.68
N ASN A 82 0.59 -1.09 15.55
CA ASN A 82 -0.25 -2.10 16.20
C ASN A 82 -1.16 -1.46 17.26
N THR A 83 -2.42 -1.19 16.88
CA THR A 83 -3.43 -0.54 17.73
C THR A 83 -3.79 -1.35 18.98
N SER A 84 -3.57 -2.68 19.00
CA SER A 84 -3.84 -3.51 20.18
C SER A 84 -2.92 -3.22 21.38
N LEU A 85 -1.83 -2.49 21.14
CA LEU A 85 -0.88 -2.07 22.17
C LEU A 85 -1.23 -0.72 22.81
N TYR A 86 -2.36 -0.12 22.42
CA TYR A 86 -2.84 1.15 22.96
C TYR A 86 -4.20 0.99 23.63
N LYS A 87 -4.35 1.58 24.80
CA LYS A 87 -5.66 1.76 25.42
C LYS A 87 -6.38 2.98 24.84
N PRO A 88 -7.70 3.10 25.00
CA PRO A 88 -8.43 4.29 24.58
C PRO A 88 -7.79 5.59 25.11
N GLY A 89 -7.52 6.55 24.21
CA GLY A 89 -6.90 7.84 24.53
C GLY A 89 -5.36 7.84 24.55
N GLU A 90 -4.70 6.68 24.49
CA GLU A 90 -3.23 6.62 24.54
C GLU A 90 -2.57 7.03 23.21
N MET A 91 -3.24 6.82 22.07
CA MET A 91 -2.73 7.26 20.77
C MET A 91 -2.71 8.78 20.61
N GLU A 92 -3.59 9.46 21.32
CA GLU A 92 -3.77 10.92 21.33
C GLU A 92 -2.91 11.62 22.37
N PHE A 93 -2.22 10.89 23.26
CA PHE A 93 -1.34 11.48 24.25
C PHE A 93 -0.23 12.31 23.59
N ARG A 94 -0.06 13.54 24.05
CA ARG A 94 0.97 14.47 23.57
C ARG A 94 1.56 15.26 24.73
N ARG A 95 2.86 15.56 24.63
CA ARG A 95 3.60 16.37 25.62
C ARG A 95 4.38 17.48 24.91
N TRP A 96 3.71 18.18 24.00
CA TRP A 96 4.32 19.29 23.29
C TRP A 96 4.79 20.41 24.25
N LYS A 97 5.97 20.97 23.98
CA LYS A 97 6.34 22.25 24.56
C LYS A 97 5.39 23.34 24.09
N SER A 98 5.23 24.38 24.88
CA SER A 98 4.46 25.56 24.47
C SER A 98 5.01 26.14 23.16
N GLY A 99 4.12 26.32 22.18
CA GLY A 99 4.47 26.74 20.82
C GLY A 99 4.90 25.62 19.87
N GLN A 100 4.81 24.36 20.31
CA GLN A 100 5.03 23.19 19.46
C GLN A 100 3.69 22.43 19.23
N PRO A 101 3.53 21.70 18.13
CA PRO A 101 4.41 21.66 16.96
C PRO A 101 4.37 22.99 16.20
N ASN A 102 5.53 23.49 15.77
CA ASN A 102 5.62 24.80 15.12
C ASN A 102 5.55 24.76 13.59
N HIS A 103 5.53 23.55 13.03
CA HIS A 103 5.40 23.31 11.57
C HIS A 103 6.45 24.05 10.72
N TYR A 104 7.61 24.31 11.26
CA TYR A 104 8.67 25.11 10.61
C TYR A 104 9.19 24.47 9.32
N ILE A 105 8.95 23.16 9.11
CA ILE A 105 9.47 22.38 7.99
C ILE A 105 8.33 21.81 7.15
N TYR A 106 8.41 21.99 5.83
CA TYR A 106 7.39 21.58 4.85
C TYR A 106 7.54 20.12 4.37
N GLY A 107 8.12 19.24 5.14
CA GLY A 107 8.28 17.84 4.81
C GLY A 107 7.89 16.93 5.94
N LYS A 108 8.34 15.69 5.86
CA LYS A 108 8.21 14.72 6.95
C LYS A 108 8.86 15.30 8.21
N ARG A 109 8.10 15.34 9.29
CA ARG A 109 8.52 15.86 10.59
C ARG A 109 8.55 14.72 11.60
N CYS A 110 9.56 14.70 12.40
CA CYS A 110 9.78 13.71 13.43
C CYS A 110 9.86 14.40 14.78
N VAL A 111 9.59 13.67 15.85
CA VAL A 111 9.51 14.23 17.18
C VAL A 111 10.65 13.74 18.03
N TYR A 112 11.37 14.67 18.62
CA TYR A 112 12.29 14.35 19.70
C TYR A 112 11.75 14.79 21.05
N MET A 113 12.13 14.06 22.08
CA MET A 113 11.95 14.43 23.47
C MET A 113 13.22 15.11 23.96
N HIS A 114 13.07 16.28 24.54
CA HIS A 114 14.12 17.00 25.26
C HIS A 114 14.34 16.39 26.66
N SER A 115 15.50 16.62 27.27
CA SER A 115 15.84 16.12 28.61
C SER A 115 14.85 16.51 29.72
N ASN A 116 14.06 17.56 29.51
CA ASN A 116 12.97 17.96 30.43
C ASN A 116 11.63 17.21 30.19
N GLY A 117 11.59 16.27 29.26
CA GLY A 117 10.41 15.48 28.93
C GLY A 117 9.41 16.16 27.98
N GLU A 118 9.69 17.38 27.50
CA GLU A 118 8.86 18.07 26.51
C GLU A 118 9.21 17.66 25.08
N TRP A 119 8.23 17.70 24.17
CA TRP A 119 8.36 17.25 22.79
C TRP A 119 8.43 18.42 21.81
N TYR A 120 9.22 18.21 20.75
CA TYR A 120 9.45 19.17 19.67
C TYR A 120 9.37 18.48 18.34
N ASP A 121 8.76 19.12 17.34
CA ASP A 121 8.83 18.66 15.95
C ASP A 121 10.10 19.22 15.28
N TYR A 122 10.75 18.36 14.47
CA TYR A 122 11.97 18.73 13.76
C TYR A 122 12.12 17.92 12.46
N THR A 123 13.15 18.29 11.65
CA THR A 123 13.48 17.50 10.47
C THR A 123 13.97 16.11 10.84
N CYS A 124 13.47 15.09 10.15
CA CYS A 124 13.86 13.69 10.37
C CYS A 124 15.33 13.38 9.97
N GLU A 125 15.99 14.33 9.30
CA GLU A 125 17.32 14.13 8.67
C GLU A 125 18.51 14.36 9.62
N VAL A 126 18.26 14.84 10.82
CA VAL A 126 19.31 15.02 11.83
C VAL A 126 19.55 13.70 12.57
N ALA A 127 20.81 13.38 12.81
CA ALA A 127 21.19 12.24 13.65
C ALA A 127 21.06 12.60 15.13
N LEU A 128 20.25 11.87 15.88
CA LEU A 128 20.07 11.96 17.32
C LEU A 128 20.07 10.55 17.93
N TRP A 129 20.28 10.49 19.22
CA TRP A 129 19.99 9.30 20.01
C TRP A 129 18.50 8.98 19.88
N SER A 130 18.13 7.71 20.04
CA SER A 130 16.75 7.30 19.87
C SER A 130 16.34 6.32 20.95
N ALA A 131 15.05 6.36 21.33
CA ALA A 131 14.46 5.39 22.23
C ALA A 131 13.67 4.36 21.43
N CYS A 132 13.99 3.07 21.64
CA CYS A 132 13.20 1.96 21.14
C CYS A 132 12.24 1.46 22.21
N PHE A 133 11.05 1.03 21.80
CA PHE A 133 10.09 0.31 22.61
C PHE A 133 10.28 -1.20 22.40
N ASP A 134 10.34 -1.96 23.49
CA ASP A 134 10.53 -3.41 23.42
C ASP A 134 9.52 -4.16 24.32
N VAL A 135 8.58 -4.87 23.71
CA VAL A 135 7.61 -5.72 24.42
C VAL A 135 8.19 -7.08 24.83
N ARG A 136 9.36 -7.46 24.32
CA ARG A 136 9.98 -8.78 24.48
C ARG A 136 11.12 -8.77 25.50
N GLY A 137 11.70 -7.60 25.72
CA GLY A 137 12.86 -7.44 26.61
C GLY A 137 12.48 -7.19 28.07
N PRO A 138 13.46 -7.24 28.97
CA PRO A 138 13.25 -6.92 30.38
C PRO A 138 13.00 -5.43 30.63
N ASN A 139 13.41 -4.57 29.70
CA ASN A 139 13.22 -3.13 29.75
C ASN A 139 12.24 -2.71 28.66
N THR A 140 11.21 -1.96 29.03
CA THR A 140 10.18 -1.47 28.11
C THR A 140 10.76 -0.50 27.07
N TYR A 141 11.78 0.27 27.46
CA TYR A 141 12.47 1.23 26.59
C TYR A 141 13.99 1.03 26.68
N VAL A 142 14.66 1.14 25.53
CA VAL A 142 16.11 1.02 25.41
C VAL A 142 16.66 2.07 24.43
N HIS A 143 17.89 2.51 24.63
CA HIS A 143 18.60 3.41 23.73
C HIS A 143 19.11 2.70 22.47
N THR A 144 19.19 3.42 21.35
CA THR A 144 20.02 3.02 20.21
C THR A 144 21.52 3.09 20.59
N PRO A 145 22.37 2.27 19.96
CA PRO A 145 23.81 2.25 20.29
C PRO A 145 24.56 3.50 19.79
N THR A 146 24.00 4.24 18.85
CA THR A 146 24.57 5.44 18.24
C THR A 146 23.47 6.43 17.85
N GLU A 147 23.85 7.65 17.55
CA GLU A 147 22.99 8.63 16.92
C GLU A 147 22.62 8.20 15.50
N MET A 148 21.36 8.38 15.12
CA MET A 148 20.81 7.97 13.84
C MET A 148 19.78 8.99 13.37
N LYS A 149 19.59 9.11 12.04
CA LYS A 149 18.41 9.77 11.49
C LYS A 149 17.17 9.02 11.91
N TRP A 150 16.03 9.71 12.01
CA TRP A 150 14.81 9.10 12.52
C TRP A 150 14.40 7.82 11.78
N THR A 151 14.51 7.79 10.45
CA THR A 151 14.17 6.60 9.65
C THR A 151 15.15 5.45 9.87
N GLU A 152 16.43 5.74 10.06
CA GLU A 152 17.46 4.74 10.40
C GLU A 152 17.18 4.15 11.78
N ALA A 153 16.85 5.00 12.75
CA ALA A 153 16.47 4.60 14.10
C ALA A 153 15.18 3.74 14.11
N GLN A 154 14.17 4.10 13.29
CA GLN A 154 12.97 3.30 13.11
C GLN A 154 13.30 1.88 12.62
N ASN A 155 14.14 1.77 11.59
CA ASN A 155 14.56 0.48 11.04
C ASN A 155 15.34 -0.33 12.08
N TYR A 156 16.28 0.31 12.79
CA TYR A 156 17.04 -0.33 13.85
C TYR A 156 16.12 -0.87 14.96
N CYS A 157 15.19 -0.04 15.47
CA CYS A 157 14.26 -0.47 16.51
C CYS A 157 13.34 -1.60 16.06
N ARG A 158 12.91 -1.61 14.80
CA ARG A 158 12.09 -2.70 14.24
C ARG A 158 12.85 -4.01 14.06
N GLU A 159 14.13 -3.93 13.74
CA GLU A 159 14.99 -5.09 13.57
C GLU A 159 15.37 -5.73 14.91
N HIS A 160 15.75 -4.93 15.91
CA HIS A 160 16.31 -5.40 17.16
C HIS A 160 15.33 -5.41 18.34
N HIS A 161 14.26 -4.63 18.27
CA HIS A 161 13.24 -4.43 19.30
C HIS A 161 11.83 -4.56 18.70
N THR A 162 10.86 -3.76 19.18
CA THR A 162 9.51 -3.75 18.62
C THR A 162 9.34 -2.61 17.61
N ASP A 163 9.64 -1.37 18.02
CA ASP A 163 9.58 -0.17 17.17
C ASP A 163 10.25 1.01 17.91
N LEU A 164 10.31 2.20 17.29
CA LEU A 164 10.61 3.44 18.01
C LEU A 164 9.61 3.65 19.15
N ALA A 165 10.06 4.31 20.22
CA ALA A 165 9.28 4.50 21.42
C ALA A 165 7.95 5.22 21.17
N SER A 166 6.83 4.52 21.41
CA SER A 166 5.54 5.14 21.59
C SER A 166 5.40 5.56 23.04
N VAL A 167 5.05 6.81 23.28
CA VAL A 167 4.86 7.37 24.62
C VAL A 167 3.37 7.63 24.81
N ARG A 168 2.71 6.80 25.61
CA ARG A 168 1.26 6.68 25.69
C ARG A 168 0.65 7.44 26.88
N ASN A 169 1.50 7.81 27.86
CA ASN A 169 1.09 8.48 29.10
C ASN A 169 2.29 9.15 29.77
N MET A 170 2.06 9.85 30.89
CA MET A 170 3.10 10.55 31.63
C MET A 170 4.11 9.62 32.29
N GLU A 171 3.71 8.43 32.71
CA GLU A 171 4.62 7.45 33.30
C GLU A 171 5.65 6.97 32.27
N GLU A 172 5.20 6.65 31.06
CA GLU A 172 6.07 6.27 29.95
C GLU A 172 6.94 7.46 29.48
N ASN A 173 6.39 8.68 29.48
CA ASN A 173 7.18 9.88 29.21
C ASN A 173 8.36 10.00 30.18
N GLN A 174 8.11 9.75 31.47
CA GLN A 174 9.18 9.78 32.48
C GLN A 174 10.18 8.63 32.30
N MET A 175 9.72 7.43 31.89
CA MET A 175 10.62 6.32 31.61
C MET A 175 11.58 6.64 30.46
N VAL A 176 11.07 7.19 29.35
CA VAL A 176 11.92 7.60 28.20
C VAL A 176 12.84 8.75 28.58
N GLN A 177 12.35 9.73 29.34
CA GLN A 177 13.18 10.81 29.87
C GLN A 177 14.32 10.28 30.74
N ASN A 178 14.08 9.33 31.61
CA ASN A 178 15.08 8.74 32.51
C ASN A 178 16.13 7.89 31.78
N LEU A 179 15.81 7.35 30.61
CA LEU A 179 16.79 6.68 29.76
C LEU A 179 17.89 7.64 29.28
N ASN A 180 17.64 8.93 29.31
CA ASN A 180 18.44 9.94 28.63
C ASN A 180 19.13 10.96 29.57
N PRO A 181 19.82 10.54 30.63
CA PRO A 181 20.39 11.48 31.57
C PRO A 181 21.58 12.30 31.03
N SER A 182 22.19 11.84 29.93
CA SER A 182 23.41 12.42 29.36
C SER A 182 23.22 13.08 28.00
N HIS A 183 22.03 12.99 27.40
CA HIS A 183 21.74 13.50 26.07
C HIS A 183 20.61 14.54 26.13
N GLU A 184 20.75 15.57 25.33
CA GLU A 184 19.76 16.67 25.34
C GLU A 184 18.51 16.28 24.56
N PHE A 185 18.63 15.50 23.52
CA PHE A 185 17.56 15.16 22.56
C PHE A 185 17.51 13.67 22.24
N VAL A 186 16.32 13.10 22.20
CA VAL A 186 16.08 11.68 21.88
C VAL A 186 14.90 11.57 20.92
N TRP A 187 15.10 10.92 19.76
CA TRP A 187 14.00 10.58 18.87
C TRP A 187 13.00 9.65 19.56
N ILE A 188 11.72 9.96 19.41
CA ILE A 188 10.62 9.07 19.75
C ILE A 188 9.84 8.70 18.49
N GLY A 189 8.92 7.74 18.58
CA GLY A 189 8.21 7.19 17.42
C GLY A 189 7.10 8.07 16.83
N LEU A 190 6.88 9.27 17.35
CA LEU A 190 5.87 10.19 16.81
C LEU A 190 6.43 10.92 15.59
N PHE A 191 5.66 10.92 14.50
CA PHE A 191 6.02 11.62 13.28
C PHE A 191 4.79 12.15 12.56
N SER A 192 4.97 13.10 11.68
CA SER A 192 3.96 13.57 10.74
C SER A 192 4.53 13.48 9.33
N ASP A 193 3.87 12.73 8.48
CA ASP A 193 4.02 12.88 7.04
C ASP A 193 2.82 13.69 6.57
N PRO A 194 3.01 14.97 6.24
CA PRO A 194 1.89 15.85 5.91
C PRO A 194 1.33 15.57 4.51
N TRP A 195 2.04 14.78 3.69
CA TRP A 195 1.63 14.46 2.34
C TRP A 195 0.99 13.09 2.26
N TYR A 196 -0.25 13.04 1.81
CA TYR A 196 -0.96 11.80 1.58
C TYR A 196 -1.93 11.90 0.41
N TRP A 197 -2.24 10.75 -0.13
CA TRP A 197 -3.15 10.64 -1.24
C TRP A 197 -4.61 10.68 -0.75
N SER A 198 -5.49 11.16 -1.60
CA SER A 198 -6.92 11.26 -1.29
C SER A 198 -7.60 9.92 -0.99
N ASP A 199 -7.01 8.80 -1.45
CA ASP A 199 -7.45 7.44 -1.12
C ASP A 199 -6.97 6.96 0.26
N GLY A 200 -6.26 7.80 1.01
CA GLY A 200 -5.72 7.51 2.34
C GLY A 200 -4.36 6.80 2.34
N SER A 201 -3.79 6.50 1.19
CA SER A 201 -2.45 5.90 1.10
C SER A 201 -1.35 6.91 1.38
N GLU A 202 -0.22 6.41 1.90
CA GLU A 202 0.97 7.22 2.15
C GLU A 202 1.70 7.55 0.85
N SER A 203 2.34 8.73 0.78
CA SER A 203 3.14 9.14 -0.36
C SER A 203 4.58 8.70 -0.18
N LEU A 204 4.92 7.53 -0.73
CA LEU A 204 6.30 6.99 -0.70
C LEU A 204 7.16 7.46 -1.88
N PHE A 205 6.52 7.98 -2.92
CA PHE A 205 7.14 8.51 -4.13
C PHE A 205 6.83 10.00 -4.25
N SER A 206 7.76 10.77 -4.80
CA SER A 206 7.58 12.20 -5.06
C SER A 206 8.20 12.61 -6.39
N ASN A 207 7.55 13.56 -7.08
CA ASN A 207 8.02 14.15 -8.33
C ASN A 207 7.84 15.68 -8.29
N TRP A 208 8.29 16.30 -7.20
CA TRP A 208 8.17 17.74 -7.02
C TRP A 208 8.96 18.54 -8.06
N ASN A 209 8.40 19.67 -8.49
CA ASN A 209 9.18 20.72 -9.13
C ASN A 209 10.33 21.13 -8.17
N PRO A 210 11.55 21.40 -8.68
CA PRO A 210 12.70 21.75 -7.83
C PRO A 210 12.49 22.95 -6.89
N LEU A 211 11.51 23.81 -7.16
CA LEU A 211 11.17 24.95 -6.32
C LEU A 211 10.01 24.66 -5.34
N GLU A 212 9.47 23.46 -5.35
CA GLU A 212 8.33 23.00 -4.53
C GLU A 212 8.78 21.92 -3.51
N PRO A 213 8.01 21.63 -2.47
CA PRO A 213 6.75 22.26 -2.10
C PRO A 213 6.95 23.60 -1.36
N ARG A 214 6.23 24.64 -1.77
CA ARG A 214 6.18 25.93 -1.07
C ARG A 214 4.78 26.15 -0.53
N ILE A 215 4.56 25.82 0.73
CA ILE A 215 3.25 25.97 1.36
C ILE A 215 3.06 27.42 1.78
N PRO A 216 2.00 28.10 1.35
CA PRO A 216 1.67 29.44 1.79
C PRO A 216 1.50 29.46 3.31
N GLY A 217 2.13 30.43 4.00
CA GLY A 217 2.05 30.53 5.45
C GLY A 217 0.61 30.64 5.93
N GLY A 218 0.22 29.81 6.91
CA GLY A 218 -1.12 29.79 7.50
C GLY A 218 -2.14 28.90 6.78
N SER A 219 -1.78 28.20 5.72
CA SER A 219 -2.68 27.23 5.07
C SER A 219 -2.72 25.91 5.84
N SER A 220 -3.91 25.48 6.26
CA SER A 220 -4.12 24.17 6.86
C SER A 220 -4.29 23.06 5.82
N GLU A 221 -4.66 23.42 4.61
CA GLU A 221 -4.87 22.51 3.48
C GLU A 221 -4.24 23.08 2.22
N THR A 222 -3.58 22.22 1.46
CA THR A 222 -2.88 22.60 0.22
C THR A 222 -3.09 21.52 -0.81
N CYS A 223 -3.42 21.91 -2.03
CA CYS A 223 -3.77 21.04 -3.13
C CYS A 223 -2.63 20.96 -4.15
N VAL A 224 -2.47 19.79 -4.76
CA VAL A 224 -1.36 19.49 -5.66
C VAL A 224 -1.88 19.16 -7.06
N ALA A 225 -1.26 19.79 -8.07
CA ALA A 225 -1.42 19.43 -9.46
C ALA A 225 -0.11 18.89 -10.02
N ALA A 226 -0.21 18.03 -11.04
CA ALA A 226 0.92 17.63 -11.86
C ALA A 226 0.97 18.46 -13.14
N ASP A 227 2.13 19.03 -13.45
CA ASP A 227 2.35 19.77 -14.70
C ASP A 227 3.03 18.87 -15.75
N PHE A 228 2.25 18.40 -16.68
CA PHE A 228 2.71 17.52 -17.76
C PHE A 228 3.47 18.26 -18.89
N SER A 229 3.52 19.59 -18.88
CA SER A 229 4.45 20.36 -19.71
C SER A 229 5.87 20.33 -19.13
N ALA A 230 5.98 20.11 -17.82
CA ALA A 230 7.21 19.99 -17.05
C ALA A 230 7.42 18.54 -16.55
N ASP A 231 7.24 17.56 -17.41
CA ASP A 231 7.51 16.13 -17.14
C ASP A 231 6.69 15.54 -15.98
N GLY A 232 5.47 16.05 -15.76
CA GLY A 232 4.59 15.59 -14.68
C GLY A 232 5.04 16.03 -13.29
N GLN A 233 5.88 17.07 -13.21
CA GLN A 233 6.34 17.61 -11.92
C GLN A 233 5.16 18.15 -11.11
N TRP A 234 5.22 17.94 -9.79
CA TRP A 234 4.17 18.36 -8.88
C TRP A 234 4.38 19.79 -8.42
N GLU A 235 3.29 20.52 -8.33
CA GLU A 235 3.27 21.89 -7.86
C GLU A 235 2.06 22.15 -6.96
N ILE A 236 2.22 23.11 -6.07
CA ILE A 236 1.16 23.55 -5.16
C ILE A 236 0.31 24.59 -5.87
N LEU A 237 -1.02 24.40 -5.84
CA LEU A 237 -1.98 25.36 -6.32
C LEU A 237 -3.04 25.64 -5.24
N ASP A 238 -3.64 26.83 -5.27
CA ASP A 238 -4.85 27.12 -4.49
C ASP A 238 -5.95 26.14 -4.89
N CYS A 239 -6.56 25.48 -3.90
CA CYS A 239 -7.59 24.46 -4.09
C CYS A 239 -8.82 24.94 -4.87
N ASN A 240 -9.06 26.25 -4.92
CA ASN A 240 -10.15 26.89 -5.66
C ASN A 240 -9.85 27.17 -7.14
N VAL A 241 -8.61 27.00 -7.57
CA VAL A 241 -8.26 27.09 -8.99
C VAL A 241 -9.00 26.00 -9.75
N LYS A 242 -9.56 26.35 -10.89
CA LYS A 242 -10.19 25.39 -11.80
C LYS A 242 -9.15 24.82 -12.75
N SER A 243 -8.98 23.50 -12.73
CA SER A 243 -8.05 22.76 -13.58
C SER A 243 -8.67 21.48 -14.10
N ALA A 244 -8.11 20.93 -15.18
CA ALA A 244 -8.32 19.53 -15.52
C ALA A 244 -7.90 18.63 -14.38
N PHE A 245 -8.30 17.37 -14.38
CA PHE A 245 -7.97 16.45 -13.30
C PHE A 245 -7.86 15.02 -13.81
N ILE A 246 -7.21 14.19 -13.03
CA ILE A 246 -7.00 12.79 -13.36
C ILE A 246 -7.64 11.92 -12.29
N CYS A 247 -8.54 11.05 -12.71
CA CYS A 247 -9.11 9.98 -11.87
C CYS A 247 -8.36 8.67 -12.07
N TYR A 248 -8.48 7.74 -11.11
CA TYR A 248 -8.00 6.38 -11.30
C TYR A 248 -9.06 5.35 -10.89
N ASP A 249 -8.90 4.15 -11.43
CA ASP A 249 -9.60 2.96 -10.99
C ASP A 249 -8.67 1.75 -11.01
N ASP A 250 -8.91 0.79 -10.12
CA ASP A 250 -8.16 -0.45 -10.04
C ASP A 250 -8.88 -1.54 -10.83
N PHE A 251 -8.26 -1.99 -11.90
CA PHE A 251 -8.76 -3.04 -12.77
C PHE A 251 -8.08 -4.37 -12.49
N VAL A 252 -8.86 -5.36 -12.11
CA VAL A 252 -8.35 -6.74 -12.02
C VAL A 252 -8.52 -7.40 -13.38
N PRO A 253 -7.43 -7.67 -14.14
CA PRO A 253 -7.56 -8.32 -15.42
C PRO A 253 -8.10 -9.74 -15.23
N VAL A 254 -9.28 -10.01 -15.75
CA VAL A 254 -9.87 -11.34 -15.74
C VAL A 254 -9.20 -12.18 -16.83
N SER A 255 -8.29 -13.06 -16.45
CA SER A 255 -7.72 -14.04 -17.38
C SER A 255 -8.59 -15.29 -17.45
N LYS A 256 -9.15 -15.59 -18.62
CA LYS A 256 -9.79 -16.89 -18.87
C LYS A 256 -8.71 -17.90 -19.29
N ARG A 257 -8.53 -18.95 -18.50
CA ARG A 257 -7.67 -20.08 -18.86
C ARG A 257 -8.48 -21.36 -18.96
N VAL A 258 -8.21 -22.14 -19.99
CA VAL A 258 -8.79 -23.49 -20.13
C VAL A 258 -7.77 -24.48 -19.63
N VAL A 259 -8.10 -25.16 -18.54
CA VAL A 259 -7.25 -26.21 -17.95
C VAL A 259 -7.89 -27.58 -18.30
N LYS A 260 -7.06 -28.49 -18.81
CA LYS A 260 -7.49 -29.89 -19.00
C LYS A 260 -7.31 -30.64 -17.69
N VAL A 261 -8.41 -31.20 -17.18
CA VAL A 261 -8.40 -32.01 -15.98
C VAL A 261 -8.49 -33.48 -16.38
N ARG A 262 -7.58 -34.30 -15.87
CA ARG A 262 -7.64 -35.76 -15.99
C ARG A 262 -8.16 -36.34 -14.69
N LEU A 263 -9.25 -37.10 -14.77
CA LEU A 263 -9.82 -37.78 -13.62
C LEU A 263 -9.63 -39.28 -13.76
N GLU A 264 -9.15 -39.92 -12.70
CA GLU A 264 -9.11 -41.38 -12.61
C GLU A 264 -10.36 -41.86 -11.86
N LYS A 265 -11.10 -42.74 -12.49
CA LYS A 265 -12.37 -43.24 -11.95
C LYS A 265 -12.11 -44.43 -11.04
N SER A 266 -12.51 -44.35 -9.80
CA SER A 266 -12.35 -45.41 -8.80
C SER A 266 -13.50 -46.42 -8.84
N SER A 267 -14.65 -46.09 -9.43
CA SER A 267 -15.81 -46.96 -9.56
C SER A 267 -16.47 -46.83 -10.93
N SER A 268 -17.00 -47.90 -11.47
CA SER A 268 -17.56 -47.96 -12.82
C SER A 268 -18.98 -47.35 -12.95
N SER A 269 -19.67 -47.10 -11.85
CA SER A 269 -21.08 -46.71 -11.82
C SER A 269 -21.32 -45.19 -11.84
N LEU A 270 -20.29 -44.35 -11.67
CA LEU A 270 -20.48 -42.90 -11.60
C LEU A 270 -20.48 -42.27 -13.00
N ASP A 271 -21.52 -41.55 -13.36
CA ASP A 271 -21.51 -40.71 -14.58
C ASP A 271 -20.94 -39.34 -14.28
N LEU A 272 -19.74 -39.06 -14.83
CA LEU A 272 -19.04 -37.80 -14.64
C LEU A 272 -19.71 -36.60 -15.35
N ASN A 273 -20.65 -36.86 -16.30
CA ASN A 273 -21.39 -35.81 -16.97
C ASN A 273 -22.75 -35.54 -16.32
N ASP A 274 -23.08 -36.25 -15.21
CA ASP A 274 -24.24 -35.92 -14.38
C ASP A 274 -24.07 -34.51 -13.80
N PRO A 275 -25.14 -33.65 -13.89
CA PRO A 275 -25.05 -32.25 -13.39
C PRO A 275 -24.67 -32.13 -11.91
N VAL A 276 -25.13 -33.04 -11.07
CA VAL A 276 -24.87 -33.04 -9.62
C VAL A 276 -23.42 -33.40 -9.36
N VAL A 277 -22.89 -34.41 -10.07
CA VAL A 277 -21.49 -34.84 -9.99
C VAL A 277 -20.56 -33.75 -10.49
N MET A 278 -20.92 -33.10 -11.59
CA MET A 278 -20.13 -31.97 -12.15
C MET A 278 -20.05 -30.78 -11.17
N ASP A 279 -21.15 -30.44 -10.50
CA ASP A 279 -21.18 -29.34 -9.53
C ASP A 279 -20.34 -29.68 -8.28
N ASP A 280 -20.42 -30.91 -7.79
CA ASP A 280 -19.61 -31.36 -6.67
C ASP A 280 -18.11 -31.34 -6.98
N LEU A 281 -17.73 -31.80 -8.18
CA LEU A 281 -16.33 -31.75 -8.65
C LEU A 281 -15.82 -30.29 -8.73
N LEU A 282 -16.63 -29.33 -9.18
CA LEU A 282 -16.25 -27.90 -9.20
C LEU A 282 -16.01 -27.38 -7.79
N LYS A 283 -16.88 -27.72 -6.83
CA LYS A 283 -16.73 -27.35 -5.42
C LYS A 283 -15.44 -27.91 -4.82
N GLN A 284 -15.16 -29.19 -5.06
CA GLN A 284 -13.93 -29.81 -4.58
C GLN A 284 -12.67 -29.19 -5.20
N LEU A 285 -12.69 -28.89 -6.49
CA LEU A 285 -11.57 -28.22 -7.17
C LEU A 285 -11.36 -26.82 -6.59
N LYS A 286 -12.42 -26.06 -6.32
CA LYS A 286 -12.36 -24.73 -5.73
C LYS A 286 -11.76 -24.76 -4.30
N LEU A 287 -12.14 -25.75 -3.50
CA LEU A 287 -11.57 -25.97 -2.16
C LEU A 287 -10.06 -26.27 -2.23
N ARG A 288 -9.66 -27.22 -3.07
CA ARG A 288 -8.25 -27.56 -3.24
C ARG A 288 -7.39 -26.40 -3.73
N MET A 289 -7.94 -25.54 -4.62
CA MET A 289 -7.24 -24.34 -5.07
C MET A 289 -7.03 -23.34 -3.93
N LYS A 290 -8.01 -23.17 -3.03
CA LYS A 290 -7.86 -22.36 -1.80
C LYS A 290 -6.80 -22.92 -0.86
N ASP A 291 -6.79 -24.24 -0.64
CA ASP A 291 -5.81 -24.91 0.22
C ASP A 291 -4.38 -24.76 -0.31
N GLN A 292 -4.22 -24.57 -1.63
CA GLN A 292 -2.93 -24.32 -2.26
C GLN A 292 -2.56 -22.82 -2.36
N GLY A 293 -3.28 -21.95 -1.64
CA GLY A 293 -2.96 -20.52 -1.55
C GLY A 293 -3.50 -19.66 -2.69
N LEU A 294 -4.35 -20.20 -3.57
CA LEU A 294 -5.01 -19.45 -4.63
C LEU A 294 -6.27 -18.74 -4.10
N ASN A 295 -6.06 -17.61 -3.44
CA ASN A 295 -7.12 -16.85 -2.71
C ASN A 295 -7.84 -15.79 -3.53
N GLY A 296 -7.72 -15.77 -4.87
CA GLY A 296 -8.44 -14.84 -5.74
C GLY A 296 -9.92 -15.21 -5.94
N ASP A 297 -10.71 -14.27 -6.47
CA ASP A 297 -12.11 -14.54 -6.88
C ASP A 297 -12.15 -15.42 -8.14
N ILE A 298 -11.92 -16.74 -7.93
CA ILE A 298 -11.81 -17.72 -9.00
C ILE A 298 -13.22 -18.23 -9.34
N LYS A 299 -13.70 -17.90 -10.55
CA LYS A 299 -14.91 -18.48 -11.13
C LYS A 299 -14.54 -19.69 -11.98
N LEU A 300 -14.90 -20.89 -11.53
CA LEU A 300 -14.73 -22.14 -12.29
C LEU A 300 -16.01 -22.47 -13.03
N SER A 301 -15.84 -22.90 -14.27
CA SER A 301 -16.93 -23.46 -15.06
C SER A 301 -16.42 -24.55 -15.99
N TRP A 302 -17.27 -25.54 -16.27
CA TRP A 302 -16.94 -26.57 -17.23
C TRP A 302 -17.10 -26.06 -18.68
N LYS A 303 -16.14 -26.41 -19.54
CA LYS A 303 -16.24 -26.15 -20.97
C LYS A 303 -16.85 -27.40 -21.64
N LYS A 304 -18.08 -27.30 -22.12
CA LYS A 304 -18.72 -28.36 -22.92
C LYS A 304 -18.04 -28.45 -24.30
N GLN A 305 -17.90 -29.67 -24.80
CA GLN A 305 -17.50 -29.94 -26.18
C GLN A 305 -18.68 -29.87 -27.14
N SER A 306 -18.46 -30.10 -28.44
CA SER A 306 -19.48 -30.00 -29.49
C SER A 306 -20.63 -30.99 -29.32
N ASP A 307 -20.43 -32.10 -28.62
CA ASP A 307 -21.44 -33.10 -28.29
C ASP A 307 -22.20 -32.82 -26.99
N GLY A 308 -21.97 -31.66 -26.37
CA GLY A 308 -22.60 -31.23 -25.12
C GLY A 308 -22.02 -31.83 -23.84
N LYS A 309 -21.06 -32.73 -23.94
CA LYS A 309 -20.36 -33.36 -22.79
C LYS A 309 -19.12 -32.63 -22.39
N VAL A 310 -18.74 -32.75 -21.10
CA VAL A 310 -17.51 -32.23 -20.54
C VAL A 310 -16.44 -33.32 -20.48
N PHE A 311 -16.81 -34.49 -20.01
CA PHE A 311 -15.90 -35.62 -19.79
C PHE A 311 -16.07 -36.69 -20.86
N HIS A 312 -14.92 -37.09 -21.45
CA HIS A 312 -14.83 -38.15 -22.45
C HIS A 312 -13.83 -39.19 -21.97
N LYS A 313 -14.12 -40.46 -22.34
CA LYS A 313 -13.19 -41.56 -22.04
C LYS A 313 -11.96 -41.47 -22.95
N GLU A 314 -10.79 -41.46 -22.33
CA GLU A 314 -9.53 -41.44 -23.10
C GLU A 314 -9.27 -42.82 -23.69
N GLU A 315 -9.23 -42.95 -25.00
CA GLU A 315 -8.83 -44.18 -25.69
C GLU A 315 -7.30 -44.37 -25.58
N LYS A 316 -6.88 -45.51 -25.07
CA LYS A 316 -5.46 -45.87 -25.06
C LYS A 316 -5.01 -46.03 -26.50
N LYS A 317 -4.22 -45.12 -27.03
CA LYS A 317 -3.49 -45.33 -28.30
C LYS A 317 -2.53 -46.48 -28.11
N THR A 318 -2.88 -47.67 -28.61
CA THR A 318 -1.97 -48.80 -28.76
C THR A 318 -0.86 -48.37 -29.71
N LYS A 319 0.36 -48.26 -29.21
CA LYS A 319 1.55 -48.10 -30.03
C LYS A 319 1.67 -49.38 -30.91
N LYS A 320 1.34 -49.28 -32.19
CA LYS A 320 1.74 -50.27 -33.19
C LYS A 320 3.26 -50.31 -33.22
N LYS A 321 3.87 -51.38 -32.68
CA LYS A 321 5.25 -51.74 -32.92
C LYS A 321 5.39 -51.96 -34.42
N ARG A 322 6.12 -51.11 -35.11
CA ARG A 322 6.69 -51.47 -36.42
C ARG A 322 7.66 -52.61 -36.15
N ARG A 323 7.37 -53.76 -36.69
CA ARG A 323 8.36 -54.79 -36.96
C ARG A 323 9.10 -54.33 -38.22
N ASP A 324 10.34 -53.95 -38.04
CA ASP A 324 11.30 -53.96 -39.17
C ASP A 324 11.72 -55.42 -39.38
N ASP A 325 11.24 -56.00 -40.46
CA ASP A 325 11.82 -57.21 -41.01
C ASP A 325 12.84 -56.77 -42.07
N GLU A 326 14.11 -57.28 -41.90
CA GLU A 326 15.26 -57.40 -42.79
C GLU A 326 15.64 -56.24 -43.72
#